data_aa9cc345cac40bc28109e9fa3522764f
#
_entry.id   aa9cc345cac40bc28109e9fa3522764f
#
_cell.length_a   1.000
_cell.length_b   1.000
_cell.length_c   1.000
_cell.angle_alpha   90.00
_cell.angle_beta   90.00
_cell.angle_gamma   90.00
#
_symmetry.space_group_name_H-M   'P 1'
#
loop_
_entity.id
_entity.type
_entity.pdbx_description
1 polymer ?
#
loop_
_entity_poly.entity_id
_entity_poly.type
_entity_poly.pdbx_seq_one_letter_code
_entity_poly.pdbx_strand_id
1 'polypeptide(L)'
;MIRLAPRFLSLLLLPALALAACGHSEEEWKAQLDKYDHLASEHTATQAKLDSTTRDLEAAAKKVGDLERQLQASGLELQNTSKKLSSVNATLEERERALVEYQARAKQLELIKARFETLKRKLDELTKLGLAVSIRKNRMVISLPGDVLFDSGRETLKKEGQAILVKVANVIKADGALLGRDYQVAGHTDSKPLQGGQFRDNWGLSLMRAREVLLYLVDPKTGGMPIAHWSATGFADTDPIASNDSDDGRQKNRRCDLIVVPSVEEMLDLKAITQ
;
A
#
# COMPACT_ATOMS: atom_id res chain seq x y z
N MET A 1 -45.03 68.92 28.85
CA MET A 1 -45.97 69.35 29.93
C MET A 1 -45.18 70.24 30.90
N ILE A 2 -45.39 71.56 30.82
CA ILE A 2 -46.14 72.37 31.79
C ILE A 2 -45.29 72.60 33.04
N ARG A 3 -44.89 73.70 33.47
CA ARG A 3 -45.25 75.15 33.58
C ARG A 3 -44.29 75.76 34.60
N LEU A 4 -43.81 76.89 34.39
CA LEU A 4 -44.23 78.26 34.85
C LEU A 4 -43.68 78.73 36.18
N ALA A 5 -43.06 79.87 36.06
CA ALA A 5 -42.54 80.85 37.00
C ALA A 5 -43.51 81.23 38.19
N PRO A 6 -43.12 82.03 39.13
CA PRO A 6 -42.95 83.46 38.90
C PRO A 6 -41.94 84.26 39.76
N ARG A 7 -41.60 85.41 39.25
CA ARG A 7 -41.26 86.73 39.81
C ARG A 7 -41.59 87.05 41.30
N PHE A 8 -40.70 87.83 41.90
CA PHE A 8 -40.90 89.01 42.74
C PHE A 8 -39.54 89.62 43.07
N LEU A 9 -39.12 90.69 42.66
CA LEU A 9 -39.28 92.16 42.89
C LEU A 9 -39.20 92.51 44.41
N SER A 10 -38.19 93.27 44.78
CA SER A 10 -38.11 94.38 45.75
C SER A 10 -36.64 94.63 46.14
N LEU A 11 -36.16 95.69 45.85
CA LEU A 11 -36.10 97.09 46.32
C LEU A 11 -34.84 97.36 47.13
N LEU A 12 -34.01 98.27 46.57
CA LEU A 12 -33.16 99.29 47.17
C LEU A 12 -32.75 99.14 48.67
N LEU A 13 -31.43 99.04 48.86
CA LEU A 13 -30.77 99.94 49.82
C LEU A 13 -29.26 99.98 49.48
N LEU A 14 -28.83 101.18 49.01
CA LEU A 14 -27.41 101.56 49.09
C LEU A 14 -27.02 101.87 50.53
N PRO A 15 -25.84 101.41 50.96
CA PRO A 15 -24.96 102.44 51.50
C PRO A 15 -23.60 102.43 50.79
N ALA A 16 -23.15 103.62 50.55
CA ALA A 16 -21.80 103.95 50.19
C ALA A 16 -20.81 103.35 51.23
N LEU A 17 -20.07 102.38 50.78
CA LEU A 17 -18.91 101.93 51.59
C LEU A 17 -17.64 102.36 50.83
N ALA A 18 -16.86 103.12 51.58
CA ALA A 18 -15.60 103.68 51.18
C ALA A 18 -14.71 102.75 50.39
N LEU A 19 -14.28 103.27 49.26
CA LEU A 19 -13.14 102.77 48.52
C LEU A 19 -11.87 102.85 49.41
N ALA A 20 -11.57 101.85 50.20
CA ALA A 20 -10.20 101.60 50.62
C ALA A 20 -9.52 100.97 49.36
N ALA A 21 -8.97 101.81 48.57
CA ALA A 21 -8.05 101.44 47.52
C ALA A 21 -6.83 100.79 48.21
N CYS A 22 -6.86 99.47 48.39
CA CYS A 22 -5.63 98.71 48.49
C CYS A 22 -5.01 98.76 47.07
N GLY A 23 -4.37 99.88 46.80
CA GLY A 23 -3.60 99.96 45.58
C GLY A 23 -2.37 99.14 45.77
N HIS A 24 -2.30 97.96 45.14
CA HIS A 24 -1.02 97.35 44.90
C HIS A 24 -0.14 98.37 44.15
N SER A 25 1.10 98.47 44.49
CA SER A 25 2.04 99.33 43.77
C SER A 25 2.12 98.78 42.31
N GLU A 26 2.30 99.74 41.39
CA GLU A 26 2.43 99.35 39.98
C GLU A 26 3.51 98.32 39.74
N GLU A 27 4.54 98.24 40.53
CA GLU A 27 5.59 97.26 40.52
C GLU A 27 5.11 95.91 41.02
N GLU A 28 4.31 95.85 42.10
CA GLU A 28 3.69 94.59 42.55
C GLU A 28 2.73 93.98 41.53
N TRP A 29 1.94 94.85 40.88
CA TRP A 29 1.06 94.39 39.82
C TRP A 29 1.83 93.87 38.61
N LYS A 30 2.88 94.55 38.21
CA LYS A 30 3.77 94.10 37.13
C LYS A 30 4.45 92.78 37.42
N ALA A 31 4.96 92.67 38.64
CA ALA A 31 5.57 91.43 39.10
C ALA A 31 4.54 90.26 39.14
N GLN A 32 3.31 90.52 39.50
CA GLN A 32 2.23 89.53 39.47
C GLN A 32 1.82 89.16 38.01
N LEU A 33 1.82 90.12 37.12
CA LEU A 33 1.55 89.93 35.68
C LEU A 33 2.69 89.05 35.06
N ASP A 34 3.96 89.42 35.36
CA ASP A 34 5.13 88.59 34.90
C ASP A 34 5.06 87.17 35.38
N LYS A 35 4.65 86.96 36.67
CA LYS A 35 4.43 85.58 37.20
C LYS A 35 3.32 84.85 36.49
N TYR A 36 2.21 85.61 36.21
CA TYR A 36 1.10 85.00 35.48
C TYR A 36 1.51 84.58 34.06
N ASP A 37 2.20 85.49 33.35
CA ASP A 37 2.68 85.24 31.98
C ASP A 37 3.70 84.04 31.96
N HIS A 38 4.58 84.01 32.95
CA HIS A 38 5.51 82.88 33.12
C HIS A 38 4.74 81.52 33.35
N LEU A 39 3.75 81.57 34.28
CA LEU A 39 2.92 80.41 34.59
C LEU A 39 2.06 80.00 33.43
N ALA A 40 1.52 80.93 32.66
CA ALA A 40 0.76 80.69 31.44
C ALA A 40 1.62 80.08 30.34
N SER A 41 2.86 80.56 30.20
CA SER A 41 3.86 79.97 29.27
C SER A 41 4.28 78.51 29.71
N GLU A 42 4.56 78.34 31.02
CA GLU A 42 4.87 76.94 31.54
C GLU A 42 3.66 76.01 31.36
N HIS A 43 2.44 76.52 31.64
CA HIS A 43 1.21 75.72 31.42
C HIS A 43 1.08 75.29 29.97
N THR A 44 1.28 76.25 29.04
CA THR A 44 1.18 75.99 27.59
C THR A 44 2.24 74.98 27.12
N ALA A 45 3.49 75.15 27.60
CA ALA A 45 4.58 74.22 27.31
C ALA A 45 4.32 72.80 27.88
N THR A 46 3.78 72.75 29.11
CA THR A 46 3.43 71.45 29.76
C THR A 46 2.25 70.80 29.06
N GLN A 47 1.23 71.57 28.63
CA GLN A 47 0.12 71.06 27.85
C GLN A 47 0.58 70.50 26.51
N ALA A 48 1.44 71.22 25.78
CA ALA A 48 2.00 70.75 24.52
C ALA A 48 2.83 69.46 24.70
N LYS A 49 3.59 69.34 25.80
CA LYS A 49 4.33 68.12 26.13
C LYS A 49 3.40 66.96 26.51
N LEU A 50 2.32 67.24 27.24
CA LEU A 50 1.29 66.24 27.56
C LEU A 50 0.60 65.73 26.29
N ASP A 51 0.22 66.63 25.36
CA ASP A 51 -0.40 66.25 24.11
C ASP A 51 0.53 65.42 23.21
N SER A 52 1.84 65.74 23.22
CA SER A 52 2.86 64.98 22.52
C SER A 52 3.00 63.56 23.11
N THR A 53 3.18 63.49 24.43
CA THR A 53 3.34 62.18 25.13
C THR A 53 2.07 61.34 25.03
N THR A 54 0.91 61.95 25.04
CA THR A 54 -0.37 61.22 24.81
C THR A 54 -0.42 60.61 23.42
N ARG A 55 -0.05 61.36 22.35
CA ARG A 55 0.04 60.81 20.99
C ARG A 55 1.08 59.70 20.86
N ASP A 56 2.24 59.86 21.51
CA ASP A 56 3.29 58.84 21.52
C ASP A 56 2.82 57.58 22.24
N LEU A 57 2.09 57.72 23.35
CA LEU A 57 1.50 56.59 24.09
C LEU A 57 0.43 55.84 23.24
N GLU A 58 -0.46 56.61 22.56
CA GLU A 58 -1.47 56.01 21.65
C GLU A 58 -0.80 55.25 20.49
N ALA A 59 0.24 55.86 19.89
CA ALA A 59 1.00 55.20 18.82
C ALA A 59 1.70 53.93 19.31
N ALA A 60 2.30 53.98 20.52
CA ALA A 60 2.91 52.81 21.15
C ALA A 60 1.89 51.70 21.48
N ALA A 61 0.73 52.09 22.04
CA ALA A 61 -0.35 51.17 22.34
C ALA A 61 -0.88 50.46 21.06
N LYS A 62 -1.04 51.22 19.97
CA LYS A 62 -1.42 50.68 18.66
C LYS A 62 -0.37 49.66 18.16
N LYS A 63 0.90 50.02 18.26
CA LYS A 63 2.01 49.15 17.86
C LYS A 63 2.08 47.86 18.69
N VAL A 64 1.80 47.93 19.96
CA VAL A 64 1.71 46.73 20.85
C VAL A 64 0.57 45.83 20.38
N GLY A 65 -0.61 46.38 20.15
CA GLY A 65 -1.77 45.60 19.64
C GLY A 65 -1.52 44.96 18.25
N ASP A 66 -0.77 45.66 17.37
CA ASP A 66 -0.37 45.05 16.09
C ASP A 66 0.61 43.90 16.25
N LEU A 67 1.60 44.07 17.12
CA LEU A 67 2.57 43.01 17.44
C LEU A 67 1.93 41.78 18.10
N GLU A 68 0.98 42.02 19.02
CA GLU A 68 0.21 40.93 19.65
C GLU A 68 -0.57 40.11 18.61
N ARG A 69 -1.22 40.80 17.65
CA ARG A 69 -1.92 40.12 16.53
C ARG A 69 -0.96 39.33 15.66
N GLN A 70 0.20 39.87 15.33
CA GLN A 70 1.23 39.19 14.57
C GLN A 70 1.76 37.95 15.33
N LEU A 71 2.02 38.08 16.62
CA LEU A 71 2.46 36.97 17.48
C LEU A 71 1.43 35.84 17.52
N GLN A 72 0.14 36.20 17.66
CA GLN A 72 -0.94 35.21 17.65
C GLN A 72 -1.04 34.50 16.30
N ALA A 73 -0.97 35.23 15.18
CA ALA A 73 -0.98 34.67 13.85
C ALA A 73 0.20 33.71 13.60
N SER A 74 1.42 34.13 13.99
CA SER A 74 2.62 33.29 13.88
C SER A 74 2.53 32.05 14.79
N GLY A 75 1.94 32.16 15.98
CA GLY A 75 1.69 31.03 16.87
C GLY A 75 0.75 29.99 16.26
N LEU A 76 -0.31 30.42 15.60
CA LEU A 76 -1.24 29.55 14.88
C LEU A 76 -0.56 28.86 13.68
N GLU A 77 0.25 29.60 12.93
CA GLU A 77 1.01 29.06 11.80
C GLU A 77 2.04 28.01 12.27
N LEU A 78 2.75 28.28 13.35
CA LEU A 78 3.67 27.32 13.95
C LEU A 78 2.96 26.04 14.41
N GLN A 79 1.80 26.18 15.05
CA GLN A 79 0.99 25.03 15.46
C GLN A 79 0.53 24.19 14.26
N ASN A 80 0.07 24.85 13.19
CA ASN A 80 -0.35 24.14 11.98
C ASN A 80 0.83 23.45 11.28
N THR A 81 1.98 24.10 11.24
CA THR A 81 3.21 23.51 10.67
C THR A 81 3.68 22.32 11.49
N SER A 82 3.64 22.41 12.84
CA SER A 82 3.96 21.31 13.74
C SER A 82 3.03 20.09 13.52
N LYS A 83 1.71 20.34 13.39
CA LYS A 83 0.74 19.27 13.06
C LYS A 83 1.03 18.62 11.70
N LYS A 84 1.33 19.42 10.68
CA LYS A 84 1.72 18.90 9.35
C LYS A 84 2.99 18.07 9.43
N LEU A 85 4.01 18.54 10.15
CA LEU A 85 5.26 17.80 10.34
C LEU A 85 5.01 16.45 11.03
N SER A 86 4.20 16.43 12.08
CA SER A 86 3.83 15.19 12.79
C SER A 86 3.11 14.20 11.86
N SER A 87 2.18 14.67 11.03
CA SER A 87 1.46 13.81 10.08
C SER A 87 2.38 13.27 8.97
N VAL A 88 3.31 14.10 8.47
CA VAL A 88 4.31 13.68 7.48
C VAL A 88 5.25 12.63 8.06
N ASN A 89 5.73 12.82 9.30
CA ASN A 89 6.59 11.85 9.98
C ASN A 89 5.87 10.51 10.19
N ALA A 90 4.59 10.52 10.62
CA ALA A 90 3.80 9.29 10.76
C ALA A 90 3.64 8.56 9.41
N THR A 91 3.38 9.30 8.33
CA THR A 91 3.30 8.73 6.97
C THR A 91 4.64 8.19 6.49
N LEU A 92 5.74 8.86 6.84
CA LEU A 92 7.09 8.39 6.49
C LEU A 92 7.41 7.06 7.17
N GLU A 93 7.17 6.96 8.49
CA GLU A 93 7.36 5.72 9.24
C GLU A 93 6.52 4.55 8.67
N GLU A 94 5.27 4.81 8.31
CA GLU A 94 4.41 3.81 7.68
C GLU A 94 5.00 3.33 6.33
N ARG A 95 5.44 4.26 5.49
CA ARG A 95 6.06 3.95 4.20
C ARG A 95 7.39 3.19 4.35
N GLU A 96 8.20 3.53 5.35
CA GLU A 96 9.45 2.82 5.65
C GLU A 96 9.18 1.38 6.07
N ARG A 97 8.17 1.15 6.95
CA ARG A 97 7.76 -0.21 7.33
C ARG A 97 7.28 -1.01 6.13
N ALA A 98 6.41 -0.40 5.29
CA ALA A 98 5.94 -1.04 4.06
C ALA A 98 7.09 -1.36 3.10
N LEU A 99 8.07 -0.47 2.95
CA LEU A 99 9.24 -0.70 2.10
C LEU A 99 10.07 -1.90 2.57
N VAL A 100 10.34 -2.00 3.87
CA VAL A 100 11.05 -3.14 4.46
C VAL A 100 10.30 -4.45 4.20
N GLU A 101 8.98 -4.44 4.36
CA GLU A 101 8.13 -5.61 4.09
C GLU A 101 8.17 -6.00 2.60
N TYR A 102 8.03 -5.03 1.69
CA TYR A 102 8.14 -5.29 0.25
C TYR A 102 9.52 -5.83 -0.15
N GLN A 103 10.60 -5.32 0.42
CA GLN A 103 11.94 -5.83 0.18
C GLN A 103 12.11 -7.27 0.65
N ALA A 104 11.56 -7.60 1.83
CA ALA A 104 11.57 -8.98 2.35
C ALA A 104 10.79 -9.93 1.43
N ARG A 105 9.60 -9.53 0.99
CA ARG A 105 8.78 -10.29 0.03
C ARG A 105 9.48 -10.47 -1.31
N ALA A 106 10.09 -9.40 -1.85
CA ALA A 106 10.84 -9.47 -3.10
C ALA A 106 11.99 -10.48 -3.01
N LYS A 107 12.77 -10.46 -1.91
CA LYS A 107 13.85 -11.41 -1.67
C LYS A 107 13.35 -12.85 -1.59
N GLN A 108 12.22 -13.10 -0.93
CA GLN A 108 11.60 -14.43 -0.90
C GLN A 108 11.19 -14.91 -2.30
N LEU A 109 10.57 -14.01 -3.11
CA LEU A 109 10.21 -14.34 -4.49
C LEU A 109 11.43 -14.70 -5.34
N GLU A 110 12.54 -13.98 -5.18
CA GLU A 110 13.80 -14.31 -5.87
C GLU A 110 14.33 -15.68 -5.47
N LEU A 111 14.28 -16.04 -4.18
CA LEU A 111 14.69 -17.37 -3.71
C LEU A 111 13.81 -18.48 -4.30
N ILE A 112 12.50 -18.28 -4.34
CA ILE A 112 11.56 -19.24 -4.93
C ILE A 112 11.83 -19.38 -6.43
N LYS A 113 12.01 -18.28 -7.15
CA LYS A 113 12.36 -18.27 -8.57
C LYS A 113 13.65 -19.04 -8.81
N ALA A 114 14.70 -18.79 -8.01
CA ALA A 114 15.97 -19.50 -8.12
C ALA A 114 15.83 -21.03 -7.89
N ARG A 115 14.98 -21.43 -6.92
CA ARG A 115 14.67 -22.87 -6.70
C ARG A 115 13.98 -23.48 -7.92
N PHE A 116 12.97 -22.80 -8.49
CA PHE A 116 12.29 -23.25 -9.71
C PHE A 116 13.22 -23.35 -10.92
N GLU A 117 14.08 -22.35 -11.12
CA GLU A 117 15.06 -22.37 -12.22
C GLU A 117 16.09 -23.51 -12.04
N THR A 118 16.48 -23.80 -10.80
CA THR A 118 17.35 -24.93 -10.50
C THR A 118 16.66 -26.26 -10.80
N LEU A 119 15.40 -26.41 -10.39
CA LEU A 119 14.61 -27.60 -10.65
C LEU A 119 14.36 -27.76 -12.17
N LYS A 120 14.05 -26.67 -12.87
CA LYS A 120 13.89 -26.67 -14.32
C LYS A 120 15.15 -27.15 -15.03
N ARG A 121 16.32 -26.64 -14.66
CA ARG A 121 17.62 -27.09 -15.23
C ARG A 121 17.86 -28.58 -15.04
N LYS A 122 17.48 -29.16 -13.89
CA LYS A 122 17.57 -30.61 -13.65
C LYS A 122 16.66 -31.41 -14.58
N LEU A 123 15.55 -30.79 -15.04
CA LEU A 123 14.60 -31.40 -15.96
C LEU A 123 14.86 -31.01 -17.44
N ASP A 124 15.89 -30.20 -17.73
CA ASP A 124 16.24 -29.80 -19.11
C ASP A 124 16.57 -30.99 -20.01
N GLU A 125 17.09 -32.10 -19.46
CA GLU A 125 17.29 -33.34 -20.19
C GLU A 125 15.95 -33.85 -20.77
N LEU A 126 14.83 -33.68 -20.06
CA LEU A 126 13.50 -34.06 -20.58
C LEU A 126 13.07 -33.18 -21.74
N THR A 127 13.44 -31.90 -21.73
CA THR A 127 13.15 -30.96 -22.84
C THR A 127 13.93 -31.37 -24.10
N LYS A 128 15.17 -31.86 -23.96
CA LYS A 128 15.95 -32.42 -25.08
C LYS A 128 15.30 -33.68 -25.67
N LEU A 129 14.48 -34.38 -24.89
CA LEU A 129 13.71 -35.52 -25.35
C LEU A 129 12.37 -35.14 -26.00
N GLY A 130 12.11 -33.84 -26.20
CA GLY A 130 10.89 -33.32 -26.81
C GLY A 130 9.71 -33.17 -25.84
N LEU A 131 9.94 -33.26 -24.53
CA LEU A 131 8.91 -33.06 -23.51
C LEU A 131 8.83 -31.61 -23.08
N ALA A 132 7.63 -31.08 -22.94
CA ALA A 132 7.41 -29.71 -22.48
C ALA A 132 7.49 -29.66 -20.94
N VAL A 133 8.48 -28.94 -20.41
CA VAL A 133 8.58 -28.62 -18.98
C VAL A 133 8.17 -27.17 -18.77
N SER A 134 7.15 -26.95 -17.95
CA SER A 134 6.56 -25.64 -17.71
C SER A 134 6.15 -25.44 -16.25
N ILE A 135 5.96 -24.19 -15.84
CA ILE A 135 5.37 -23.84 -14.54
C ILE A 135 3.91 -23.46 -14.77
N ARG A 136 2.99 -24.19 -14.15
CA ARG A 136 1.55 -23.94 -14.25
C ARG A 136 0.93 -24.00 -12.83
N LYS A 137 0.13 -22.98 -12.50
CA LYS A 137 -0.53 -22.88 -11.18
C LYS A 137 0.43 -23.13 -10.01
N ASN A 138 1.62 -22.50 -10.06
CA ASN A 138 2.71 -22.64 -9.08
C ASN A 138 3.24 -24.08 -8.90
N ARG A 139 3.08 -24.93 -9.89
CA ARG A 139 3.60 -26.30 -9.91
C ARG A 139 4.41 -26.52 -11.17
N MET A 140 5.49 -27.29 -11.04
CA MET A 140 6.25 -27.73 -12.21
C MET A 140 5.53 -28.91 -12.87
N VAL A 141 5.34 -28.79 -14.16
CA VAL A 141 4.59 -29.76 -14.95
C VAL A 141 5.45 -30.22 -16.13
N ILE A 142 5.58 -31.53 -16.26
CA ILE A 142 6.18 -32.20 -17.42
C ILE A 142 5.03 -32.77 -18.23
N SER A 143 4.78 -32.19 -19.40
CA SER A 143 3.66 -32.62 -20.26
C SER A 143 4.10 -33.70 -21.24
N LEU A 144 3.41 -34.82 -21.20
CA LEU A 144 3.60 -36.00 -22.04
C LEU A 144 2.46 -36.03 -23.09
N PRO A 145 2.73 -35.93 -24.39
CA PRO A 145 1.69 -35.96 -25.41
C PRO A 145 0.91 -37.27 -25.39
N GLY A 146 -0.42 -37.15 -25.32
CA GLY A 146 -1.30 -38.31 -25.21
C GLY A 146 -1.22 -39.24 -26.44
N ASP A 147 -1.06 -38.70 -27.63
CA ASP A 147 -0.98 -39.46 -28.88
C ASP A 147 0.32 -40.30 -28.99
N VAL A 148 1.37 -39.91 -28.25
CA VAL A 148 2.60 -40.71 -28.14
C VAL A 148 2.45 -41.83 -27.10
N LEU A 149 1.68 -41.53 -26.03
CA LEU A 149 1.48 -42.50 -24.94
C LEU A 149 0.45 -43.56 -25.26
N PHE A 150 -0.66 -43.22 -25.96
CA PHE A 150 -1.85 -44.02 -26.08
C PHE A 150 -2.43 -44.01 -27.48
N ASP A 151 -3.15 -45.04 -27.85
CA ASP A 151 -4.08 -45.03 -28.99
C ASP A 151 -5.37 -44.26 -28.62
N SER A 152 -6.10 -43.85 -29.67
CA SER A 152 -7.37 -43.10 -29.47
C SER A 152 -8.39 -43.93 -28.67
N GLY A 153 -8.94 -43.33 -27.60
CA GLY A 153 -9.92 -43.97 -26.74
C GLY A 153 -9.38 -45.12 -25.87
N ARG A 154 -8.07 -45.37 -25.85
CA ARG A 154 -7.45 -46.44 -25.09
C ARG A 154 -6.54 -45.90 -23.97
N GLU A 155 -6.35 -46.66 -22.93
CA GLU A 155 -5.44 -46.44 -21.79
C GLU A 155 -4.15 -47.25 -21.87
N THR A 156 -4.08 -48.25 -22.74
CA THR A 156 -2.90 -49.12 -22.88
C THR A 156 -1.73 -48.32 -23.46
N LEU A 157 -0.59 -48.32 -22.76
CA LEU A 157 0.62 -47.65 -23.18
C LEU A 157 1.22 -48.25 -24.45
N LYS A 158 1.48 -47.41 -25.44
CA LYS A 158 2.24 -47.74 -26.64
C LYS A 158 3.73 -47.96 -26.31
N LYS A 159 4.46 -48.69 -27.16
CA LYS A 159 5.90 -48.89 -27.00
C LYS A 159 6.70 -47.60 -26.97
N GLU A 160 6.34 -46.64 -27.78
CA GLU A 160 6.92 -45.28 -27.82
C GLU A 160 6.70 -44.54 -26.50
N GLY A 161 5.49 -44.64 -25.93
CA GLY A 161 5.12 -44.10 -24.64
C GLY A 161 5.94 -44.72 -23.50
N GLN A 162 6.05 -46.04 -23.51
CA GLN A 162 6.89 -46.78 -22.54
C GLN A 162 8.35 -46.33 -22.59
N ALA A 163 8.93 -46.17 -23.79
CA ALA A 163 10.30 -45.73 -23.97
C ALA A 163 10.52 -44.29 -23.43
N ILE A 164 9.55 -43.42 -23.58
CA ILE A 164 9.60 -42.06 -23.01
C ILE A 164 9.51 -42.11 -21.48
N LEU A 165 8.60 -42.92 -20.92
CA LEU A 165 8.46 -43.05 -19.47
C LEU A 165 9.71 -43.61 -18.80
N VAL A 166 10.44 -44.57 -19.44
CA VAL A 166 11.75 -45.03 -18.97
C VAL A 166 12.76 -43.89 -18.92
N LYS A 167 12.81 -43.04 -19.95
CA LYS A 167 13.73 -41.88 -19.95
C LYS A 167 13.39 -40.90 -18.85
N VAL A 168 12.09 -40.60 -18.65
CA VAL A 168 11.61 -39.76 -17.53
C VAL A 168 12.03 -40.34 -16.18
N ALA A 169 11.81 -41.63 -15.98
CA ALA A 169 12.20 -42.32 -14.78
C ALA A 169 13.73 -42.25 -14.52
N ASN A 170 14.54 -42.41 -15.56
CA ASN A 170 16.00 -42.34 -15.43
C ASN A 170 16.48 -40.92 -15.05
N VAL A 171 15.88 -39.87 -15.61
CA VAL A 171 16.21 -38.49 -15.24
C VAL A 171 15.83 -38.22 -13.77
N ILE A 172 14.69 -38.68 -13.31
CA ILE A 172 14.26 -38.51 -11.92
C ILE A 172 15.20 -39.31 -10.96
N LYS A 173 15.55 -40.54 -11.30
CA LYS A 173 16.45 -41.38 -10.51
C LYS A 173 17.88 -40.86 -10.40
N ALA A 174 18.35 -40.16 -11.45
CA ALA A 174 19.70 -39.60 -11.48
C ALA A 174 19.90 -38.44 -10.49
N ASP A 175 18.83 -37.86 -9.95
CA ASP A 175 18.88 -36.77 -8.99
C ASP A 175 18.10 -37.12 -7.72
N GLY A 176 18.80 -37.26 -6.60
CA GLY A 176 18.19 -37.60 -5.30
C GLY A 176 17.16 -36.57 -4.82
N ALA A 177 17.30 -35.30 -5.20
CA ALA A 177 16.33 -34.28 -4.84
C ALA A 177 15.03 -34.36 -5.68
N LEU A 178 15.12 -34.92 -6.90
CA LEU A 178 13.93 -35.23 -7.70
C LEU A 178 13.31 -36.56 -7.20
N LEU A 179 14.11 -37.56 -6.88
CA LEU A 179 13.63 -38.86 -6.46
C LEU A 179 12.80 -38.81 -5.16
N GLY A 180 13.15 -37.93 -4.24
CA GLY A 180 12.45 -37.73 -2.96
C GLY A 180 11.23 -36.79 -3.02
N ARG A 181 10.81 -36.34 -4.20
CA ARG A 181 9.63 -35.50 -4.35
C ARG A 181 8.36 -36.26 -4.58
N ASP A 182 7.24 -35.66 -4.18
CA ASP A 182 5.92 -36.18 -4.50
C ASP A 182 5.52 -35.81 -5.93
N TYR A 183 4.91 -36.77 -6.61
CA TYR A 183 4.46 -36.64 -7.99
C TYR A 183 2.99 -36.97 -8.13
N GLN A 184 2.32 -36.24 -9.00
CA GLN A 184 0.94 -36.51 -9.39
C GLN A 184 0.90 -36.68 -10.91
N VAL A 185 0.44 -37.82 -11.36
CA VAL A 185 0.11 -38.03 -12.78
C VAL A 185 -1.31 -37.54 -13.04
N ALA A 186 -1.46 -36.59 -13.95
CA ALA A 186 -2.73 -35.98 -14.30
C ALA A 186 -3.10 -36.30 -15.75
N GLY A 187 -4.20 -36.99 -15.96
CA GLY A 187 -4.73 -37.27 -17.30
C GLY A 187 -5.68 -36.20 -17.79
N HIS A 188 -5.55 -35.82 -19.05
CA HIS A 188 -6.40 -34.82 -19.71
C HIS A 188 -6.91 -35.33 -21.05
N THR A 189 -8.10 -34.90 -21.43
CA THR A 189 -8.69 -35.13 -22.75
C THR A 189 -8.92 -33.79 -23.46
N ASP A 190 -9.28 -33.86 -24.73
CA ASP A 190 -9.95 -32.76 -25.41
C ASP A 190 -11.46 -32.74 -25.05
N SER A 191 -12.18 -31.74 -25.58
CA SER A 191 -13.61 -31.56 -25.31
C SER A 191 -14.53 -32.47 -26.13
N LYS A 192 -14.00 -33.32 -27.05
CA LYS A 192 -14.82 -34.24 -27.80
C LYS A 192 -15.33 -35.32 -26.85
N PRO A 193 -16.65 -35.55 -26.78
CA PRO A 193 -17.22 -36.63 -26.01
C PRO A 193 -16.66 -37.99 -26.45
N LEU A 194 -16.30 -38.83 -25.49
CA LEU A 194 -15.88 -40.18 -25.76
C LEU A 194 -17.08 -40.97 -26.28
N GLN A 195 -16.96 -41.54 -27.49
CA GLN A 195 -17.99 -42.36 -28.10
C GLN A 195 -17.56 -43.81 -28.14
N GLY A 196 -18.31 -44.65 -27.40
CA GLY A 196 -18.02 -46.08 -27.32
C GLY A 196 -16.76 -46.43 -26.51
N GLY A 197 -16.44 -47.69 -26.41
CA GLY A 197 -15.30 -48.22 -25.65
C GLY A 197 -15.69 -48.63 -24.25
N GLN A 198 -14.67 -48.92 -23.43
CA GLN A 198 -14.84 -49.47 -22.07
C GLN A 198 -15.09 -48.36 -21.01
N PHE A 199 -14.86 -47.10 -21.35
CA PHE A 199 -15.05 -45.98 -20.44
C PHE A 199 -16.35 -45.26 -20.71
N ARG A 200 -17.02 -44.84 -19.63
CA ARG A 200 -18.29 -44.14 -19.72
C ARG A 200 -18.15 -42.72 -20.30
N ASP A 201 -17.05 -42.06 -19.99
CA ASP A 201 -16.83 -40.64 -20.29
C ASP A 201 -15.33 -40.28 -20.26
N ASN A 202 -15.03 -39.01 -20.56
CA ASN A 202 -13.67 -38.44 -20.52
C ASN A 202 -13.04 -38.46 -19.14
N TRP A 203 -13.84 -38.44 -18.04
CA TRP A 203 -13.32 -38.57 -16.67
C TRP A 203 -12.72 -39.97 -16.45
N GLY A 204 -13.45 -41.01 -16.81
CA GLY A 204 -12.98 -42.39 -16.72
C GLY A 204 -11.73 -42.62 -17.56
N LEU A 205 -11.72 -42.17 -18.82
CA LEU A 205 -10.58 -42.30 -19.72
C LEU A 205 -9.34 -41.57 -19.17
N SER A 206 -9.49 -40.32 -18.77
CA SER A 206 -8.36 -39.52 -18.29
C SER A 206 -7.74 -40.09 -17.02
N LEU A 207 -8.58 -40.54 -16.06
CA LEU A 207 -8.10 -41.17 -14.81
C LEU A 207 -7.37 -42.49 -15.09
N MET A 208 -7.89 -43.32 -15.95
CA MET A 208 -7.28 -44.63 -16.26
C MET A 208 -5.96 -44.46 -17.03
N ARG A 209 -5.85 -43.49 -17.92
CA ARG A 209 -4.57 -43.11 -18.55
C ARG A 209 -3.53 -42.67 -17.54
N ALA A 210 -3.91 -41.81 -16.60
CA ALA A 210 -3.03 -41.38 -15.54
C ALA A 210 -2.57 -42.56 -14.67
N ARG A 211 -3.50 -43.46 -14.36
CA ARG A 211 -3.20 -44.67 -13.58
C ARG A 211 -2.21 -45.60 -14.31
N GLU A 212 -2.38 -45.82 -15.60
CA GLU A 212 -1.47 -46.67 -16.38
C GLU A 212 -0.04 -46.08 -16.45
N VAL A 213 0.09 -44.77 -16.63
CA VAL A 213 1.39 -44.06 -16.53
C VAL A 213 1.99 -44.23 -15.16
N LEU A 214 1.21 -44.02 -14.09
CA LEU A 214 1.66 -44.22 -12.71
C LEU A 214 2.17 -45.64 -12.48
N LEU A 215 1.35 -46.64 -12.82
CA LEU A 215 1.72 -48.05 -12.60
C LEU A 215 3.00 -48.44 -13.34
N TYR A 216 3.17 -47.92 -14.58
CA TYR A 216 4.40 -48.19 -15.34
C TYR A 216 5.64 -47.55 -14.66
N LEU A 217 5.49 -46.33 -14.11
CA LEU A 217 6.60 -45.65 -13.43
C LEU A 217 6.98 -46.29 -12.10
N VAL A 218 6.03 -46.83 -11.33
CA VAL A 218 6.31 -47.40 -10.02
C VAL A 218 6.63 -48.91 -10.08
N ASP A 219 6.31 -49.63 -11.16
CA ASP A 219 6.65 -51.06 -11.29
C ASP A 219 8.18 -51.22 -11.28
N PRO A 220 8.72 -52.07 -10.36
CA PRO A 220 10.16 -52.35 -10.25
C PRO A 220 10.80 -52.86 -11.53
N LYS A 221 10.03 -53.48 -12.42
CA LYS A 221 10.53 -54.04 -13.69
C LYS A 221 10.62 -52.99 -14.82
N THR A 222 9.99 -51.83 -14.64
CA THR A 222 9.95 -50.77 -15.66
C THR A 222 10.50 -49.46 -15.13
N GLY A 223 9.68 -48.61 -14.52
CA GLY A 223 10.09 -47.31 -13.98
C GLY A 223 10.86 -47.41 -12.68
N GLY A 224 10.47 -48.27 -11.75
CA GLY A 224 11.12 -48.51 -10.45
C GLY A 224 11.13 -47.31 -9.52
N MET A 225 10.10 -46.43 -9.61
CA MET A 225 9.95 -45.28 -8.71
C MET A 225 9.38 -45.71 -7.35
N PRO A 226 9.71 -45.00 -6.22
CA PRO A 226 9.14 -45.26 -4.91
C PRO A 226 7.64 -44.97 -4.90
N ILE A 227 6.78 -45.98 -4.74
CA ILE A 227 5.33 -45.87 -4.84
C ILE A 227 4.72 -44.86 -3.86
N ALA A 228 5.33 -44.65 -2.70
CA ALA A 228 4.83 -43.72 -1.66
C ALA A 228 4.74 -42.27 -2.11
N HIS A 229 5.48 -41.88 -3.14
CA HIS A 229 5.55 -40.52 -3.66
C HIS A 229 4.66 -40.27 -4.89
N TRP A 230 3.78 -41.23 -5.25
CA TRP A 230 3.06 -41.17 -6.52
C TRP A 230 1.55 -41.21 -6.33
N SER A 231 0.85 -40.37 -7.06
CA SER A 231 -0.60 -40.35 -7.14
C SER A 231 -1.08 -40.17 -8.57
N ALA A 232 -2.34 -40.54 -8.86
CA ALA A 232 -2.95 -40.34 -10.17
C ALA A 232 -4.30 -39.61 -10.05
N THR A 233 -4.60 -38.75 -11.04
CA THR A 233 -5.86 -38.01 -11.12
C THR A 233 -6.32 -37.84 -12.57
N GLY A 234 -7.64 -37.74 -12.80
CA GLY A 234 -8.23 -37.43 -14.09
C GLY A 234 -8.86 -36.06 -14.06
N PHE A 235 -8.64 -35.28 -15.10
CA PHE A 235 -9.20 -33.92 -15.28
C PHE A 235 -10.19 -33.84 -16.45
N ALA A 236 -10.38 -34.91 -17.20
CA ALA A 236 -11.17 -34.84 -18.44
C ALA A 236 -10.70 -33.65 -19.31
N ASP A 237 -11.63 -32.81 -19.77
CA ASP A 237 -11.41 -31.59 -20.58
C ASP A 237 -11.45 -30.28 -19.76
N THR A 238 -11.44 -30.37 -18.43
CA THR A 238 -11.64 -29.20 -17.55
C THR A 238 -10.42 -28.31 -17.36
N ASP A 239 -9.23 -28.76 -17.78
CA ASP A 239 -7.99 -27.97 -17.68
C ASP A 239 -7.25 -27.90 -19.03
N PRO A 240 -7.82 -27.22 -20.04
CA PRO A 240 -7.23 -27.12 -21.38
C PRO A 240 -6.00 -26.20 -21.35
N ILE A 241 -5.00 -26.54 -22.21
CA ILE A 241 -3.81 -25.70 -22.45
C ILE A 241 -3.84 -25.01 -23.81
N ALA A 242 -4.78 -25.38 -24.66
CA ALA A 242 -5.02 -24.77 -25.96
C ALA A 242 -6.53 -24.77 -26.27
N SER A 243 -6.96 -24.00 -27.31
CA SER A 243 -8.35 -24.01 -27.72
C SER A 243 -8.76 -25.40 -28.21
N ASN A 244 -9.97 -25.85 -27.84
CA ASN A 244 -10.58 -27.06 -28.35
C ASN A 244 -11.23 -26.91 -29.74
N ASP A 245 -11.22 -25.69 -30.30
CA ASP A 245 -11.84 -25.40 -31.61
C ASP A 245 -11.02 -25.97 -32.79
N SER A 246 -9.69 -26.04 -32.62
CA SER A 246 -8.78 -26.59 -33.63
C SER A 246 -8.31 -28.00 -33.28
N ASP A 247 -7.96 -28.79 -34.30
CA ASP A 247 -7.41 -30.14 -34.10
C ASP A 247 -6.07 -30.10 -33.40
N ASP A 248 -5.21 -29.12 -33.73
CA ASP A 248 -3.92 -28.91 -33.06
C ASP A 248 -4.08 -28.57 -31.57
N GLY A 249 -5.09 -27.75 -31.25
CA GLY A 249 -5.37 -27.41 -29.84
C GLY A 249 -5.90 -28.62 -29.07
N ARG A 250 -6.82 -29.38 -29.66
CA ARG A 250 -7.30 -30.65 -29.09
C ARG A 250 -6.18 -31.65 -28.89
N GLN A 251 -5.26 -31.76 -29.87
CA GLN A 251 -4.09 -32.63 -29.73
C GLN A 251 -3.23 -32.24 -28.51
N LYS A 252 -2.99 -30.96 -28.30
CA LYS A 252 -2.26 -30.47 -27.12
C LYS A 252 -3.00 -30.75 -25.81
N ASN A 253 -4.35 -30.69 -25.83
CA ASN A 253 -5.17 -30.96 -24.65
C ASN A 253 -5.17 -32.45 -24.29
N ARG A 254 -5.09 -33.38 -25.27
CA ARG A 254 -4.91 -34.82 -25.01
C ARG A 254 -3.49 -35.12 -24.53
N ARG A 255 -3.28 -35.09 -23.21
CA ARG A 255 -1.97 -35.24 -22.58
C ARG A 255 -2.05 -35.92 -21.23
N CYS A 256 -0.91 -36.41 -20.76
CA CYS A 256 -0.70 -36.71 -19.36
C CYS A 256 0.36 -35.75 -18.80
N ASP A 257 0.03 -35.04 -17.75
CA ASP A 257 0.95 -34.17 -17.06
C ASP A 257 1.54 -34.90 -15.86
N LEU A 258 2.87 -34.90 -15.74
CA LEU A 258 3.57 -35.30 -14.53
C LEU A 258 3.83 -34.03 -13.73
N ILE A 259 3.12 -33.86 -12.62
CA ILE A 259 3.15 -32.70 -11.77
C ILE A 259 4.08 -32.97 -10.60
N VAL A 260 5.12 -32.16 -10.44
CA VAL A 260 5.95 -32.15 -9.24
C VAL A 260 5.19 -31.38 -8.16
N VAL A 261 4.81 -32.06 -7.09
CA VAL A 261 4.07 -31.45 -5.98
C VAL A 261 5.03 -30.61 -5.15
N PRO A 262 4.73 -29.32 -4.89
CA PRO A 262 5.55 -28.50 -4.00
C PRO A 262 5.59 -29.07 -2.58
N SER A 263 6.73 -28.97 -1.90
CA SER A 263 6.79 -29.36 -0.49
C SER A 263 5.98 -28.39 0.39
N VAL A 264 5.69 -28.79 1.62
CA VAL A 264 4.96 -27.95 2.58
C VAL A 264 5.71 -26.65 2.83
N GLU A 265 7.05 -26.71 2.92
CA GLU A 265 7.91 -25.53 3.09
C GLU A 265 7.79 -24.58 1.89
N GLU A 266 7.83 -25.11 0.66
CA GLU A 266 7.65 -24.31 -0.56
C GLU A 266 6.27 -23.66 -0.63
N MET A 267 5.21 -24.36 -0.15
CA MET A 267 3.85 -23.84 -0.10
C MET A 267 3.66 -22.77 0.99
N LEU A 268 4.30 -22.92 2.14
CA LEU A 268 4.29 -21.94 3.23
C LEU A 268 5.02 -20.65 2.82
N ASP A 269 6.17 -20.77 2.16
CA ASP A 269 6.90 -19.64 1.60
C ASP A 269 6.05 -18.86 0.59
N LEU A 270 5.30 -19.56 -0.27
CA LEU A 270 4.36 -18.94 -1.23
C LEU A 270 3.19 -18.25 -0.53
N LYS A 271 2.62 -18.84 0.51
CA LYS A 271 1.49 -18.29 1.25
C LYS A 271 1.88 -17.02 2.02
N ALA A 272 3.08 -16.98 2.59
CA ALA A 272 3.61 -15.81 3.28
C ALA A 272 3.81 -14.59 2.34
N ILE A 273 3.91 -14.82 1.02
CA ILE A 273 4.08 -13.77 0.01
C ILE A 273 2.74 -13.21 -0.46
N THR A 274 1.66 -14.00 -0.37
CA THR A 274 0.33 -13.63 -0.90
C THR A 274 -0.59 -12.99 0.14
N GLN A 275 -0.20 -12.94 1.40
CA GLN A 275 -0.86 -12.21 2.49
C GLN A 275 -0.17 -10.87 2.75
#